data_b221d800e0a240959a8ffabeacd979b0
#
_entry.id   b221d800e0a240959a8ffabeacd979b0
#
_cell.length_a   1.000
_cell.length_b   1.000
_cell.length_c   1.000
_cell.angle_alpha   90.00
_cell.angle_beta   90.00
_cell.angle_gamma   90.00
#
_symmetry.space_group_name_H-M   'P 1'
#
loop_
_entity.id
_entity.type
_entity.pdbx_description
1 polymer ?
#
loop_
_entity_poly.entity_id
_entity_poly.type
_entity_poly.pdbx_seq_one_letter_code
_entity_poly.pdbx_strand_id
1 'polypeptide(L)'
;MTKAGKKQAILAAAKQLLVEVGYEAMSPGMVLERSGAGQGSFYHHFTGKKHLAKTVLLEIAEDLKTELLRNFQNDNLSPVERIDRYLARPRHGLNGCKLGRLANEKAFADAELRHPLQKYFEFSLKQVRQLVEQAVTEKQLPADTPLDAIAHLIVAAVQGGYVLSKSLDSDLAVNNSTAGARALLKAYQASAQ
;
A
#
# COMPACT_ATOMS: atom_id res chain seq x y z
N MET A 1 29.00 1.07 -16.05
CA MET A 1 27.84 0.32 -15.51
C MET A 1 27.53 -0.86 -16.44
N THR A 2 27.34 -2.06 -15.90
CA THR A 2 26.88 -3.25 -16.64
C THR A 2 25.46 -3.07 -17.16
N LYS A 3 25.02 -3.87 -18.18
CA LYS A 3 23.63 -3.84 -18.69
C LYS A 3 22.60 -4.04 -17.57
N ALA A 4 22.83 -4.99 -16.67
CA ALA A 4 21.97 -5.24 -15.51
C ALA A 4 21.92 -4.02 -14.56
N GLY A 5 23.04 -3.35 -14.31
CA GLY A 5 23.07 -2.16 -13.47
C GLY A 5 22.28 -0.96 -14.05
N LYS A 6 22.25 -0.82 -15.38
CA LYS A 6 21.47 0.23 -16.05
C LYS A 6 19.95 -0.01 -15.92
N LYS A 7 19.50 -1.27 -16.06
CA LYS A 7 18.09 -1.62 -15.83
C LYS A 7 17.64 -1.27 -14.41
N GLN A 8 18.45 -1.64 -13.42
CA GLN A 8 18.15 -1.34 -12.02
C GLN A 8 18.12 0.16 -11.72
N ALA A 9 19.04 0.93 -12.31
CA ALA A 9 19.03 2.39 -12.18
C ALA A 9 17.75 3.02 -12.76
N ILE A 10 17.30 2.54 -13.93
CA ILE A 10 16.03 2.99 -14.55
C ILE A 10 14.84 2.65 -13.66
N LEU A 11 14.76 1.43 -13.13
CA LEU A 11 13.68 1.00 -12.24
C LEU A 11 13.67 1.83 -10.94
N ALA A 12 14.82 2.05 -10.33
CA ALA A 12 14.94 2.85 -9.10
C ALA A 12 14.50 4.30 -9.34
N ALA A 13 14.96 4.93 -10.44
CA ALA A 13 14.55 6.28 -10.81
C ALA A 13 13.05 6.38 -11.06
N ALA A 14 12.47 5.43 -11.81
CA ALA A 14 11.04 5.39 -12.07
C ALA A 14 10.21 5.15 -10.80
N LYS A 15 10.70 4.31 -9.87
CA LYS A 15 10.05 4.06 -8.57
C LYS A 15 9.97 5.35 -7.74
N GLN A 16 11.05 6.12 -7.69
CA GLN A 16 11.06 7.41 -7.01
C GLN A 16 10.09 8.41 -7.67
N LEU A 17 10.16 8.56 -9.00
CA LEU A 17 9.29 9.48 -9.74
C LEU A 17 7.80 9.12 -9.61
N LEU A 18 7.43 7.84 -9.67
CA LEU A 18 6.06 7.42 -9.43
C LEU A 18 5.57 7.83 -8.03
N VAL A 19 6.42 7.76 -7.01
CA VAL A 19 6.07 8.17 -5.65
C VAL A 19 6.07 9.70 -5.50
N GLU A 20 6.96 10.43 -6.16
CA GLU A 20 7.09 11.89 -6.04
C GLU A 20 6.03 12.64 -6.83
N VAL A 21 5.90 12.33 -8.12
CA VAL A 21 5.07 13.12 -9.06
C VAL A 21 3.89 12.35 -9.64
N GLY A 22 3.83 11.03 -9.47
CA GLY A 22 2.79 10.18 -10.05
C GLY A 22 3.09 9.72 -11.46
N TYR A 23 2.19 8.88 -12.00
CA TYR A 23 2.37 8.34 -13.34
C TYR A 23 2.15 9.40 -14.42
N GLU A 24 1.10 10.23 -14.32
CA GLU A 24 0.76 11.17 -15.38
C GLU A 24 1.88 12.19 -15.62
N ALA A 25 2.47 12.74 -14.57
CA ALA A 25 3.54 13.71 -14.65
C ALA A 25 4.92 13.11 -14.97
N MET A 26 5.16 11.84 -14.64
CA MET A 26 6.41 11.16 -14.95
C MET A 26 6.62 11.05 -16.46
N SER A 27 7.81 11.34 -16.96
CA SER A 27 8.19 11.14 -18.37
C SER A 27 9.42 10.24 -18.50
N PRO A 28 9.62 9.56 -19.66
CA PRO A 28 10.85 8.83 -19.94
C PRO A 28 12.10 9.71 -19.82
N GLY A 29 12.02 10.99 -20.24
CA GLY A 29 13.12 11.96 -20.11
C GLY A 29 13.54 12.16 -18.66
N MET A 30 12.60 12.36 -17.74
CA MET A 30 12.88 12.49 -16.29
C MET A 30 13.53 11.22 -15.73
N VAL A 31 13.09 10.05 -16.19
CA VAL A 31 13.68 8.77 -15.77
C VAL A 31 15.12 8.64 -16.26
N LEU A 32 15.40 9.01 -17.52
CA LEU A 32 16.74 8.97 -18.11
C LEU A 32 17.69 9.93 -17.39
N GLU A 33 17.25 11.15 -17.14
CA GLU A 33 18.00 12.16 -16.41
C GLU A 33 18.36 11.66 -14.99
N ARG A 34 17.37 11.16 -14.24
CA ARG A 34 17.59 10.70 -12.87
C ARG A 34 18.43 9.43 -12.78
N SER A 35 18.28 8.51 -13.73
CA SER A 35 19.01 7.23 -13.74
C SER A 35 20.41 7.32 -14.31
N GLY A 36 20.74 8.37 -15.04
CA GLY A 36 21.96 8.47 -15.84
C GLY A 36 22.06 7.45 -16.98
N ALA A 37 20.94 6.82 -17.36
CA ALA A 37 20.90 5.84 -18.44
C ALA A 37 20.68 6.51 -19.79
N GLY A 38 21.32 6.01 -20.84
CA GLY A 38 21.06 6.48 -22.20
C GLY A 38 19.74 5.93 -22.76
N GLN A 39 19.14 6.66 -23.73
CA GLN A 39 17.90 6.32 -24.39
C GLN A 39 17.89 4.91 -24.99
N GLY A 40 18.98 4.47 -25.62
CA GLY A 40 19.10 3.12 -26.14
C GLY A 40 19.01 2.04 -25.06
N SER A 41 19.53 2.30 -23.84
CA SER A 41 19.39 1.37 -22.71
C SER A 41 17.95 1.28 -22.21
N PHE A 42 17.22 2.41 -22.21
CA PHE A 42 15.82 2.43 -21.83
C PHE A 42 14.98 1.56 -22.77
N TYR A 43 15.04 1.82 -24.08
CA TYR A 43 14.24 1.11 -25.07
C TYR A 43 14.70 -0.35 -25.30
N HIS A 44 15.91 -0.71 -24.88
CA HIS A 44 16.33 -2.09 -24.82
C HIS A 44 15.58 -2.90 -23.75
N HIS A 45 15.21 -2.27 -22.63
CA HIS A 45 14.55 -2.93 -21.49
C HIS A 45 13.05 -2.71 -21.41
N PHE A 46 12.56 -1.56 -21.88
CA PHE A 46 11.18 -1.14 -21.74
C PHE A 46 10.63 -0.61 -23.05
N THR A 47 9.49 -1.11 -23.49
CA THR A 47 8.81 -0.67 -24.73
C THR A 47 8.23 0.75 -24.62
N GLY A 48 8.21 1.35 -23.42
CA GLY A 48 7.74 2.70 -23.16
C GLY A 48 7.39 2.93 -21.70
N LYS A 49 6.88 4.11 -21.41
CA LYS A 49 6.49 4.59 -20.08
C LYS A 49 5.53 3.61 -19.37
N LYS A 50 4.52 3.10 -20.08
CA LYS A 50 3.52 2.16 -19.51
C LYS A 50 4.15 0.86 -19.06
N HIS A 51 5.00 0.25 -19.90
CA HIS A 51 5.69 -1.00 -19.54
C HIS A 51 6.60 -0.81 -18.33
N LEU A 52 7.39 0.28 -18.31
CA LEU A 52 8.23 0.62 -17.16
C LEU A 52 7.39 0.81 -15.89
N ALA A 53 6.34 1.62 -15.96
CA ALA A 53 5.48 1.89 -14.81
C ALA A 53 4.82 0.61 -14.28
N LYS A 54 4.26 -0.24 -15.15
CA LYS A 54 3.68 -1.53 -14.76
C LYS A 54 4.70 -2.40 -14.01
N THR A 55 5.94 -2.48 -14.51
CA THR A 55 7.01 -3.25 -13.86
C THR A 55 7.29 -2.71 -12.46
N VAL A 56 7.45 -1.39 -12.33
CA VAL A 56 7.72 -0.74 -11.04
C VAL A 56 6.54 -0.87 -10.07
N LEU A 57 5.30 -0.75 -10.56
CA LEU A 57 4.09 -0.90 -9.73
C LEU A 57 3.98 -2.32 -9.15
N LEU A 58 4.36 -3.35 -9.92
CA LEU A 58 4.42 -4.73 -9.42
C LEU A 58 5.48 -4.87 -8.31
N GLU A 59 6.67 -4.30 -8.50
CA GLU A 59 7.71 -4.31 -7.44
C GLU A 59 7.23 -3.58 -6.16
N ILE A 60 6.60 -2.40 -6.31
CA ILE A 60 6.04 -1.67 -5.15
C ILE A 60 4.96 -2.52 -4.46
N ALA A 61 4.10 -3.18 -5.21
CA ALA A 61 3.06 -4.03 -4.65
C ALA A 61 3.64 -5.20 -3.85
N GLU A 62 4.68 -5.87 -4.35
CA GLU A 62 5.34 -6.97 -3.64
C GLU A 62 6.08 -6.49 -2.38
N ASP A 63 6.76 -5.34 -2.43
CA ASP A 63 7.38 -4.73 -1.25
C ASP A 63 6.34 -4.46 -0.16
N LEU A 64 5.19 -3.87 -0.54
CA LEU A 64 4.11 -3.54 0.39
C LEU A 64 3.42 -4.79 0.95
N LYS A 65 3.25 -5.85 0.15
CA LYS A 65 2.73 -7.14 0.64
C LYS A 65 3.68 -7.75 1.66
N THR A 66 4.98 -7.75 1.37
CA THR A 66 6.01 -8.25 2.28
C THR A 66 6.01 -7.48 3.60
N GLU A 67 5.89 -6.15 3.53
CA GLU A 67 5.79 -5.29 4.69
C GLU A 67 4.52 -5.58 5.52
N LEU A 68 3.37 -5.78 4.85
CA LEU A 68 2.12 -6.14 5.50
C LEU A 68 2.24 -7.48 6.24
N LEU A 69 2.77 -8.51 5.59
CA LEU A 69 2.97 -9.82 6.20
C LEU A 69 3.87 -9.77 7.44
N ARG A 70 4.95 -9.00 7.43
CA ARG A 70 5.82 -8.82 8.61
C ARG A 70 5.06 -8.25 9.82
N ASN A 71 4.02 -7.43 9.59
CA ASN A 71 3.18 -6.92 10.67
C ASN A 71 2.21 -7.97 11.20
N PHE A 72 1.76 -8.88 10.35
CA PHE A 72 0.73 -9.87 10.68
C PHE A 72 1.29 -11.23 11.12
N GLN A 73 2.50 -11.57 10.68
CA GLN A 73 3.19 -12.83 11.04
C GLN A 73 3.92 -12.67 12.38
N ASN A 74 3.19 -12.79 13.46
CA ASN A 74 3.75 -12.89 14.82
C ASN A 74 2.88 -13.83 15.65
N ASP A 75 3.28 -15.09 15.70
CA ASP A 75 2.52 -16.15 16.36
C ASP A 75 2.45 -16.00 17.90
N ASN A 76 3.28 -15.12 18.48
CA ASN A 76 3.21 -14.77 19.91
C ASN A 76 2.10 -13.76 20.25
N LEU A 77 1.44 -13.19 19.23
CA LEU A 77 0.36 -12.23 19.39
C LEU A 77 -0.95 -12.84 18.91
N SER A 78 -2.03 -12.57 19.62
CA SER A 78 -3.37 -12.93 19.19
C SER A 78 -3.76 -12.20 17.90
N PRO A 79 -4.76 -12.68 17.13
CA PRO A 79 -5.21 -12.04 15.92
C PRO A 79 -5.59 -10.56 16.10
N VAL A 80 -6.30 -10.21 17.18
CA VAL A 80 -6.66 -8.82 17.48
C VAL A 80 -5.41 -7.97 17.78
N GLU A 81 -4.44 -8.50 18.52
CA GLU A 81 -3.20 -7.80 18.82
C GLU A 81 -2.34 -7.56 17.57
N ARG A 82 -2.35 -8.49 16.60
CA ARG A 82 -1.69 -8.29 15.28
C ARG A 82 -2.32 -7.15 14.50
N ILE A 83 -3.66 -7.05 14.48
CA ILE A 83 -4.39 -5.94 13.86
C ILE A 83 -4.09 -4.64 14.61
N ASP A 84 -4.15 -4.63 15.95
CA ASP A 84 -3.85 -3.46 16.77
C ASP A 84 -2.43 -2.95 16.51
N ARG A 85 -1.44 -3.84 16.50
CA ARG A 85 -0.04 -3.51 16.19
C ARG A 85 0.12 -2.92 14.78
N TYR A 86 -0.55 -3.47 13.77
CA TYR A 86 -0.54 -2.92 12.42
C TYR A 86 -1.10 -1.50 12.39
N LEU A 87 -2.21 -1.25 13.07
CA LEU A 87 -2.83 0.07 13.15
C LEU A 87 -2.01 1.04 14.00
N ALA A 88 -1.35 0.56 15.07
CA ALA A 88 -0.53 1.38 15.97
C ALA A 88 0.77 1.88 15.32
N ARG A 89 1.22 1.25 14.22
CA ARG A 89 2.47 1.62 13.56
C ARG A 89 2.46 3.08 13.15
N PRO A 90 3.46 3.88 13.54
CA PRO A 90 3.59 5.27 13.09
C PRO A 90 3.68 5.34 11.55
N ARG A 91 2.98 6.32 10.99
CA ARG A 91 2.96 6.57 9.54
C ARG A 91 3.28 8.02 9.26
N HIS A 92 4.08 8.24 8.22
CA HIS A 92 4.31 9.57 7.67
C HIS A 92 3.20 9.86 6.64
N GLY A 93 2.15 10.53 7.08
CA GLY A 93 0.93 10.77 6.31
C GLY A 93 1.18 11.56 5.04
N LEU A 94 2.08 12.54 5.09
CA LEU A 94 2.45 13.37 3.94
C LEU A 94 3.15 12.59 2.82
N ASN A 95 3.79 11.46 3.11
CA ASN A 95 4.32 10.57 2.08
C ASN A 95 3.22 9.82 1.33
N GLY A 96 2.05 9.65 1.94
CA GLY A 96 0.91 8.94 1.36
C GLY A 96 1.13 7.43 1.21
N CYS A 97 0.11 6.74 0.73
CA CYS A 97 0.26 5.36 0.27
C CYS A 97 0.89 5.34 -1.12
N LYS A 98 1.98 4.60 -1.31
CA LYS A 98 2.73 4.53 -2.59
C LYS A 98 1.87 4.08 -3.77
N LEU A 99 0.85 3.24 -3.56
CA LEU A 99 -0.08 2.78 -4.57
C LEU A 99 -1.42 3.53 -4.51
N GLY A 100 -1.99 3.71 -3.33
CA GLY A 100 -3.33 4.29 -3.16
C GLY A 100 -3.46 5.69 -3.73
N ARG A 101 -2.41 6.50 -3.66
CA ARG A 101 -2.39 7.85 -4.25
C ARG A 101 -2.59 7.86 -5.77
N LEU A 102 -2.17 6.79 -6.46
CA LEU A 102 -2.24 6.69 -7.91
C LEU A 102 -3.65 6.30 -8.41
N ALA A 103 -4.48 5.76 -7.54
CA ALA A 103 -5.82 5.27 -7.92
C ALA A 103 -6.72 6.35 -8.52
N ASN A 104 -6.48 7.62 -8.22
CA ASN A 104 -7.25 8.76 -8.72
C ASN A 104 -6.69 9.35 -10.04
N GLU A 105 -5.55 8.90 -10.53
CA GLU A 105 -5.02 9.35 -11.81
C GLU A 105 -5.81 8.70 -12.97
N LYS A 106 -6.16 9.48 -14.00
CA LYS A 106 -6.95 9.00 -15.17
C LYS A 106 -6.33 7.79 -15.85
N ALA A 107 -5.00 7.72 -15.88
CA ALA A 107 -4.26 6.61 -16.45
C ALA A 107 -4.63 5.24 -15.85
N PHE A 108 -5.10 5.21 -14.60
CA PHE A 108 -5.47 3.96 -13.91
C PHE A 108 -6.90 3.49 -14.26
N ALA A 109 -7.61 4.14 -15.18
CA ALA A 109 -8.71 3.54 -15.92
C ALA A 109 -8.22 2.38 -16.81
N ASP A 110 -6.97 2.42 -17.27
CA ASP A 110 -6.30 1.32 -17.98
C ASP A 110 -6.11 0.11 -17.05
N ALA A 111 -6.63 -1.04 -17.46
CA ALA A 111 -6.62 -2.28 -16.67
C ALA A 111 -5.20 -2.76 -16.33
N GLU A 112 -4.23 -2.57 -17.22
CA GLU A 112 -2.86 -3.02 -17.00
C GLU A 112 -2.14 -2.22 -15.92
N LEU A 113 -2.40 -0.91 -15.84
CA LEU A 113 -1.85 -0.06 -14.80
C LEU A 113 -2.58 -0.25 -13.47
N ARG A 114 -3.91 -0.47 -13.51
CA ARG A 114 -4.73 -0.71 -12.33
C ARG A 114 -4.44 -2.05 -11.68
N HIS A 115 -4.12 -3.09 -12.44
CA HIS A 115 -3.96 -4.47 -11.95
C HIS A 115 -3.00 -4.60 -10.75
N PRO A 116 -1.80 -4.01 -10.70
CA PRO A 116 -0.93 -4.06 -9.52
C PRO A 116 -1.57 -3.47 -8.26
N LEU A 117 -2.30 -2.36 -8.39
CA LEU A 117 -3.02 -1.72 -7.28
C LEU A 117 -4.14 -2.64 -6.77
N GLN A 118 -4.95 -3.14 -7.70
CA GLN A 118 -6.05 -4.07 -7.40
C GLN A 118 -5.53 -5.29 -6.64
N LYS A 119 -4.47 -5.93 -7.14
CA LYS A 119 -3.88 -7.11 -6.50
C LYS A 119 -3.33 -6.83 -5.11
N TYR A 120 -2.75 -5.67 -4.87
CA TYR A 120 -2.29 -5.27 -3.54
C TYR A 120 -3.46 -5.08 -2.57
N PHE A 121 -4.52 -4.37 -2.98
CA PHE A 121 -5.66 -4.11 -2.10
C PHE A 121 -6.49 -5.38 -1.85
N GLU A 122 -6.72 -6.22 -2.85
CA GLU A 122 -7.34 -7.54 -2.68
C GLU A 122 -6.56 -8.41 -1.68
N PHE A 123 -5.23 -8.43 -1.82
CA PHE A 123 -4.35 -9.15 -0.90
C PHE A 123 -4.46 -8.59 0.53
N SER A 124 -4.43 -7.26 0.68
CA SER A 124 -4.51 -6.60 1.99
C SER A 124 -5.84 -6.90 2.69
N LEU A 125 -6.96 -6.78 1.97
CA LEU A 125 -8.29 -7.12 2.47
C LEU A 125 -8.38 -8.59 2.89
N LYS A 126 -7.85 -9.50 2.07
CA LYS A 126 -7.81 -10.94 2.39
C LYS A 126 -7.03 -11.22 3.67
N GLN A 127 -5.86 -10.61 3.84
CA GLN A 127 -5.03 -10.82 5.04
C GLN A 127 -5.71 -10.30 6.31
N VAL A 128 -6.30 -9.10 6.25
CA VAL A 128 -7.04 -8.55 7.39
C VAL A 128 -8.27 -9.40 7.69
N ARG A 129 -9.04 -9.79 6.68
CA ARG A 129 -10.22 -10.66 6.84
C ARG A 129 -9.88 -11.97 7.54
N GLN A 130 -8.77 -12.61 7.14
CA GLN A 130 -8.29 -13.85 7.77
C GLN A 130 -7.97 -13.65 9.26
N LEU A 131 -7.34 -12.54 9.64
CA LEU A 131 -7.09 -12.23 11.06
C LEU A 131 -8.38 -11.98 11.84
N VAL A 132 -9.36 -11.29 11.23
CA VAL A 132 -10.69 -11.08 11.85
C VAL A 132 -11.41 -12.42 12.04
N GLU A 133 -11.36 -13.31 11.05
CA GLU A 133 -11.96 -14.65 11.13
C GLU A 133 -11.29 -15.53 12.21
N GLN A 134 -9.97 -15.47 12.33
CA GLN A 134 -9.25 -16.12 13.42
C GLN A 134 -9.65 -15.55 14.79
N ALA A 135 -9.78 -14.22 14.91
CA ALA A 135 -10.22 -13.58 16.15
C ALA A 135 -11.64 -14.02 16.57
N VAL A 136 -12.55 -14.22 15.63
CA VAL A 136 -13.87 -14.78 15.90
C VAL A 136 -13.75 -16.23 16.35
N THR A 137 -12.96 -17.05 15.67
CA THR A 137 -12.73 -18.47 16.02
C THR A 137 -12.14 -18.61 17.42
N GLU A 138 -11.23 -17.71 17.80
CA GLU A 138 -10.60 -17.66 19.13
C GLU A 138 -11.46 -16.92 20.17
N LYS A 139 -12.71 -16.56 19.84
CA LYS A 139 -13.66 -15.85 20.74
C LYS A 139 -13.15 -14.49 21.24
N GLN A 140 -12.27 -13.85 20.47
CA GLN A 140 -11.79 -12.48 20.74
C GLN A 140 -12.75 -11.42 20.16
N LEU A 141 -13.59 -11.81 19.19
CA LEU A 141 -14.63 -10.99 18.59
C LEU A 141 -15.97 -11.75 18.60
N PRO A 142 -17.12 -11.06 18.56
CA PRO A 142 -18.43 -11.68 18.49
C PRO A 142 -18.59 -12.64 17.31
N ALA A 143 -19.37 -13.71 17.49
CA ALA A 143 -19.57 -14.74 16.47
C ALA A 143 -20.27 -14.22 15.19
N ASP A 144 -21.05 -13.17 15.31
CA ASP A 144 -21.76 -12.49 14.22
C ASP A 144 -20.97 -11.35 13.57
N THR A 145 -19.65 -11.26 13.85
CA THR A 145 -18.76 -10.22 13.29
C THR A 145 -18.82 -10.21 11.77
N PRO A 146 -19.16 -9.07 11.13
CA PRO A 146 -19.19 -8.94 9.68
C PRO A 146 -17.76 -8.84 9.12
N LEU A 147 -17.13 -9.99 8.84
CA LEU A 147 -15.70 -10.13 8.51
C LEU A 147 -15.22 -9.18 7.42
N ASP A 148 -15.96 -9.12 6.31
CA ASP A 148 -15.58 -8.28 5.16
C ASP A 148 -15.75 -6.78 5.49
N ALA A 149 -16.79 -6.39 6.21
CA ALA A 149 -16.99 -4.99 6.59
C ALA A 149 -15.88 -4.50 7.53
N ILE A 150 -15.49 -5.31 8.53
CA ILE A 150 -14.39 -4.98 9.43
C ILE A 150 -13.06 -4.91 8.67
N ALA A 151 -12.79 -5.84 7.75
CA ALA A 151 -11.58 -5.80 6.93
C ALA A 151 -11.51 -4.53 6.07
N HIS A 152 -12.62 -4.15 5.44
CA HIS A 152 -12.71 -2.91 4.66
C HIS A 152 -12.53 -1.68 5.53
N LEU A 153 -13.16 -1.62 6.72
CA LEU A 153 -12.99 -0.51 7.65
C LEU A 153 -11.52 -0.31 8.06
N ILE A 154 -10.82 -1.38 8.39
CA ILE A 154 -9.39 -1.32 8.79
C ILE A 154 -8.52 -0.78 7.64
N VAL A 155 -8.69 -1.32 6.42
CA VAL A 155 -7.93 -0.86 5.26
C VAL A 155 -8.31 0.58 4.88
N ALA A 156 -9.61 0.92 4.91
CA ALA A 156 -10.11 2.25 4.61
C ALA A 156 -9.64 3.30 5.63
N ALA A 157 -9.54 2.98 6.92
CA ALA A 157 -9.02 3.89 7.94
C ALA A 157 -7.58 4.32 7.63
N VAL A 158 -6.74 3.40 7.16
CA VAL A 158 -5.36 3.71 6.75
C VAL A 158 -5.35 4.56 5.48
N GLN A 159 -6.11 4.17 4.45
CA GLN A 159 -6.12 4.89 3.16
C GLN A 159 -6.76 6.28 3.28
N GLY A 160 -7.91 6.38 3.97
CA GLY A 160 -8.56 7.66 4.27
C GLY A 160 -7.68 8.58 5.12
N GLY A 161 -6.96 8.01 6.09
CA GLY A 161 -5.97 8.75 6.88
C GLY A 161 -4.87 9.38 6.02
N TYR A 162 -4.36 8.68 5.02
CA TYR A 162 -3.39 9.25 4.07
C TYR A 162 -3.99 10.38 3.21
N VAL A 163 -5.24 10.24 2.77
CA VAL A 163 -5.96 11.31 2.04
C VAL A 163 -6.11 12.53 2.93
N LEU A 164 -6.58 12.35 4.17
CA LEU A 164 -6.72 13.44 5.14
C LEU A 164 -5.37 14.11 5.45
N SER A 165 -4.29 13.34 5.61
CA SER A 165 -2.95 13.89 5.84
C SER A 165 -2.52 14.83 4.72
N LYS A 166 -2.75 14.44 3.46
CA LYS A 166 -2.44 15.29 2.31
C LYS A 166 -3.34 16.52 2.25
N SER A 167 -4.65 16.36 2.50
CA SER A 167 -5.62 17.46 2.41
C SER A 167 -5.42 18.51 3.53
N LEU A 168 -4.97 18.07 4.70
CA LEU A 168 -4.80 18.93 5.88
C LEU A 168 -3.33 19.36 6.09
N ASP A 169 -2.42 18.96 5.19
CA ASP A 169 -0.97 19.16 5.32
C ASP A 169 -0.44 18.73 6.70
N SER A 170 -0.83 17.53 7.16
CA SER A 170 -0.55 17.05 8.51
C SER A 170 -0.27 15.55 8.58
N ASP A 171 0.88 15.17 9.10
CA ASP A 171 1.21 13.77 9.41
C ASP A 171 0.32 13.15 10.50
N LEU A 172 -0.36 13.98 11.31
CA LEU A 172 -1.19 13.49 12.41
C LEU A 172 -2.47 12.82 11.94
N ALA A 173 -3.01 13.20 10.78
CA ALA A 173 -4.32 12.73 10.34
C ALA A 173 -4.38 11.20 10.13
N VAL A 174 -3.38 10.60 9.51
CA VAL A 174 -3.33 9.13 9.35
C VAL A 174 -3.19 8.42 10.68
N ASN A 175 -2.39 8.96 11.60
CA ASN A 175 -2.20 8.37 12.93
C ASN A 175 -3.47 8.48 13.79
N ASN A 176 -4.21 9.60 13.70
CA ASN A 176 -5.51 9.75 14.36
C ASN A 176 -6.57 8.82 13.78
N SER A 177 -6.63 8.68 12.45
CA SER A 177 -7.54 7.73 11.77
C SER A 177 -7.31 6.29 12.26
N THR A 178 -6.06 5.86 12.31
CA THR A 178 -5.73 4.50 12.76
C THR A 178 -5.92 4.33 14.27
N ALA A 179 -5.69 5.37 15.08
CA ALA A 179 -5.98 5.35 16.51
C ALA A 179 -7.50 5.21 16.78
N GLY A 180 -8.34 5.90 15.99
CA GLY A 180 -9.79 5.75 16.05
C GLY A 180 -10.25 4.32 15.69
N ALA A 181 -9.69 3.75 14.62
CA ALA A 181 -9.98 2.36 14.25
C ALA A 181 -9.57 1.36 15.34
N ARG A 182 -8.42 1.59 16.02
CA ARG A 182 -7.99 0.79 17.18
C ARG A 182 -8.97 0.88 18.36
N ALA A 183 -9.42 2.10 18.68
CA ALA A 183 -10.38 2.30 19.76
C ALA A 183 -11.70 1.58 19.50
N LEU A 184 -12.21 1.66 18.26
CA LEU A 184 -13.41 0.94 17.85
C LEU A 184 -13.22 -0.59 17.91
N LEU A 185 -12.08 -1.10 17.45
CA LEU A 185 -11.78 -2.54 17.52
C LEU A 185 -11.76 -3.04 18.97
N LYS A 186 -11.15 -2.28 19.90
CA LYS A 186 -11.12 -2.60 21.33
C LYS A 186 -12.51 -2.58 21.95
N ALA A 187 -13.34 -1.59 21.64
CA ALA A 187 -14.71 -1.51 22.11
C ALA A 187 -15.54 -2.69 21.59
N TYR A 188 -15.35 -3.06 20.32
CA TYR A 188 -16.01 -4.21 19.71
C TYR A 188 -15.55 -5.55 20.31
N GLN A 189 -14.27 -5.68 20.63
CA GLN A 189 -13.73 -6.84 21.37
C GLN A 189 -14.37 -7.00 22.76
N ALA A 190 -14.57 -5.89 23.50
CA ALA A 190 -15.22 -5.92 24.80
C ALA A 190 -16.68 -6.40 24.75
N SER A 191 -17.36 -6.28 23.61
CA SER A 191 -18.74 -6.79 23.44
C SER A 191 -18.81 -8.31 23.20
N ALA A 192 -17.68 -8.99 23.05
CA ALA A 192 -17.61 -10.45 22.90
C ALA A 192 -17.58 -11.20 24.25
N GLN A 193 -17.41 -10.47 25.35
CA GLN A 193 -17.36 -11.01 26.72
C GLN A 193 -18.72 -10.92 27.39
#